data_a715fe0bfc541108df01d9cea87cb7d7
#
_entry.id   a715fe0bfc541108df01d9cea87cb7d7
#
_cell.length_a   1.000
_cell.length_b   1.000
_cell.length_c   1.000
_cell.angle_alpha   90.00
_cell.angle_beta   90.00
_cell.angle_gamma   90.00
#
_symmetry.space_group_name_H-M   'P 1'
#
loop_
_entity.id
_entity.type
_entity.pdbx_description
1 polymer ?
#
loop_
_entity_poly.entity_id
_entity_poly.type
_entity_poly.pdbx_seq_one_letter_code
_entity_poly.pdbx_strand_id
1 'polypeptide(L)'
;MLGHIVSLMKNIVVAGSHGKTTTTSLISSIFSFSKIDPTVINGGVLNSYGNSAKLGKSNWCILESDESDGSFLDIPVTYSIVTNIDAEHLDYHKSLDKLKRSFVKFLNKTPSFGKSFICIDDPAIKSISNKIK
;
A
#
# COMPACT_ATOMS: atom_id res chain seq x y z
N MET A 1 -11.03 -12.46 4.41
CA MET A 1 -12.20 -11.79 3.80
C MET A 1 -11.82 -10.57 2.98
N LEU A 2 -11.06 -9.61 3.50
CA LEU A 2 -10.63 -8.41 2.75
C LEU A 2 -9.90 -8.75 1.44
N GLY A 3 -8.95 -9.67 1.47
CA GLY A 3 -8.20 -10.11 0.29
C GLY A 3 -9.08 -10.63 -0.87
N HIS A 4 -10.19 -11.28 -0.57
CA HIS A 4 -11.12 -11.76 -1.62
C HIS A 4 -11.88 -10.60 -2.29
N ILE A 5 -12.29 -9.60 -1.52
CA ILE A 5 -12.98 -8.42 -2.08
C ILE A 5 -12.01 -7.64 -2.97
N VAL A 6 -10.79 -7.41 -2.49
CA VAL A 6 -9.75 -6.65 -3.20
C VAL A 6 -9.26 -7.39 -4.45
N SER A 7 -9.24 -8.73 -4.46
CA SER A 7 -8.81 -9.53 -5.62
C SER A 7 -9.72 -9.40 -6.84
N LEU A 8 -10.95 -8.99 -6.65
CA LEU A 8 -11.92 -8.76 -7.73
C LEU A 8 -11.83 -7.35 -8.33
N MET A 9 -10.97 -6.50 -7.78
CA MET A 9 -10.85 -5.09 -8.16
C MET A 9 -9.42 -4.79 -8.64
N LYS A 10 -9.30 -3.78 -9.51
CA LYS A 10 -7.99 -3.15 -9.74
C LYS A 10 -7.62 -2.38 -8.49
N ASN A 11 -6.47 -2.65 -7.91
CA ASN A 11 -6.12 -2.04 -6.63
C ASN A 11 -4.80 -1.29 -6.66
N ILE A 12 -4.73 -0.28 -5.81
CA ILE A 12 -3.53 0.45 -5.45
C ILE A 12 -3.31 0.21 -3.97
N VAL A 13 -2.24 -0.49 -3.63
CA VAL A 13 -1.88 -0.81 -2.24
C VAL A 13 -0.77 0.10 -1.79
N VAL A 14 -1.04 0.90 -0.76
CA VAL A 14 -0.08 1.84 -0.17
C VAL A 14 0.46 1.23 1.13
N ALA A 15 1.76 0.99 1.17
CA ALA A 15 2.49 0.51 2.33
C ALA A 15 3.68 1.43 2.66
N GLY A 16 4.31 1.21 3.81
CA GLY A 16 5.45 1.99 4.28
C GLY A 16 5.29 2.42 5.73
N SER A 17 6.38 2.78 6.39
CA SER A 17 6.35 3.10 7.82
C SER A 17 5.55 4.38 8.10
N HIS A 18 5.68 5.40 7.25
CA HIS A 18 5.01 6.71 7.44
C HIS A 18 4.32 7.18 6.17
N GLY A 19 3.28 8.01 6.33
CA GLY A 19 2.61 8.70 5.23
C GLY A 19 1.62 7.86 4.42
N LYS A 20 1.33 6.63 4.83
CA LYS A 20 0.35 5.73 4.18
C LYS A 20 -1.02 6.40 4.01
N THR A 21 -1.61 6.86 5.11
CA THR A 21 -2.95 7.48 5.13
C THR A 21 -3.00 8.75 4.28
N THR A 22 -1.97 9.59 4.37
CA THR A 22 -1.88 10.81 3.55
C THR A 22 -1.82 10.48 2.08
N THR A 23 -0.97 9.53 1.68
CA THR A 23 -0.81 9.10 0.28
C THR A 23 -2.11 8.49 -0.24
N THR A 24 -2.75 7.61 0.52
CA THR A 24 -4.04 7.00 0.17
C THR A 24 -5.13 8.06 -0.03
N SER A 25 -5.19 9.05 0.85
CA SER A 25 -6.15 10.17 0.75
C SER A 25 -5.91 11.04 -0.48
N LEU A 26 -4.64 11.35 -0.80
CA LEU A 26 -4.30 12.13 -2.00
C LEU A 26 -4.69 11.39 -3.28
N ILE A 27 -4.40 10.09 -3.39
CA ILE A 27 -4.77 9.27 -4.54
C ILE A 27 -6.31 9.21 -4.67
N SER A 28 -7.00 8.99 -3.55
CA SER A 28 -8.47 8.99 -3.52
C SER A 28 -9.05 10.31 -4.03
N SER A 29 -8.46 11.43 -3.64
CA SER A 29 -8.88 12.76 -4.09
C SER A 29 -8.69 12.93 -5.61
N ILE A 30 -7.55 12.50 -6.15
CA ILE A 30 -7.27 12.55 -7.60
C ILE A 30 -8.30 11.72 -8.37
N PHE A 31 -8.61 10.51 -7.91
CA PHE A 31 -9.63 9.64 -8.53
C PHE A 31 -11.01 10.29 -8.49
N SER A 32 -11.40 10.85 -7.35
CA SER A 32 -12.69 11.54 -7.20
C SER A 32 -12.79 12.77 -8.13
N PHE A 33 -11.71 13.53 -8.27
CA PHE A 33 -11.63 14.65 -9.19
C PHE A 33 -11.78 14.23 -10.65
N SER A 34 -11.26 13.06 -10.98
CA SER A 34 -11.37 12.43 -12.31
C SER A 34 -12.72 11.74 -12.54
N LYS A 35 -13.70 11.93 -11.66
CA LYS A 35 -15.03 11.29 -11.69
C LYS A 35 -14.97 9.75 -11.61
N ILE A 36 -13.87 9.20 -11.15
CA ILE A 36 -13.72 7.79 -10.79
C ILE A 36 -14.05 7.69 -9.30
N ASP A 37 -15.00 6.85 -8.96
CA ASP A 37 -15.45 6.64 -7.58
C ASP A 37 -14.87 5.32 -7.03
N PRO A 38 -13.63 5.33 -6.46
CA PRO A 38 -12.98 4.12 -5.97
C PRO A 38 -13.54 3.71 -4.62
N THR A 39 -13.46 2.42 -4.33
CA THR A 39 -13.50 1.92 -2.96
C THR A 39 -12.20 2.33 -2.27
N VAL A 40 -12.29 2.90 -1.06
CA VAL A 40 -11.12 3.36 -0.30
C VAL A 40 -11.14 2.70 1.06
N ILE A 41 -10.00 2.11 1.46
CA ILE A 41 -9.83 1.43 2.74
C ILE A 41 -8.56 1.98 3.40
N ASN A 42 -8.73 2.66 4.54
CA ASN A 42 -7.65 3.22 5.33
C ASN A 42 -7.54 2.51 6.68
N GLY A 43 -6.33 2.46 7.23
CA GLY A 43 -6.09 2.01 8.61
C GLY A 43 -6.61 2.98 9.68
N GLY A 44 -6.82 4.27 9.31
CA GLY A 44 -7.38 5.31 10.16
C GLY A 44 -8.70 5.86 9.65
N VAL A 45 -9.29 6.80 10.39
CA VAL A 45 -10.52 7.48 9.98
C VAL A 45 -10.23 8.45 8.84
N LEU A 46 -10.91 8.28 7.71
CA LEU A 46 -10.90 9.25 6.62
C LEU A 46 -11.65 10.51 7.08
N ASN A 47 -10.91 11.61 7.30
CA ASN A 47 -11.48 12.87 7.80
C ASN A 47 -12.65 13.40 6.95
N SER A 48 -12.63 13.14 5.64
CA SER A 48 -13.69 13.55 4.71
C SER A 48 -14.95 12.69 4.75
N TYR A 49 -14.88 11.48 5.33
CA TYR A 49 -16.00 10.52 5.32
C TYR A 49 -16.39 10.02 6.71
N GLY A 50 -15.64 10.37 7.76
CA GLY A 50 -15.90 9.92 9.13
C GLY A 50 -15.77 8.42 9.38
N ASN A 51 -15.36 7.63 8.38
CA ASN A 51 -15.20 6.18 8.44
C ASN A 51 -13.82 5.74 7.89
N SER A 52 -13.34 4.60 8.33
CA SER A 52 -12.11 3.98 7.83
C SER A 52 -12.25 3.37 6.42
N ALA A 53 -13.46 3.25 5.91
CA ALA A 53 -13.73 2.71 4.59
C ALA A 53 -14.86 3.45 3.88
N LYS A 54 -14.72 3.62 2.57
CA LYS A 54 -15.74 4.13 1.65
C LYS A 54 -15.93 3.11 0.53
N LEU A 55 -17.14 2.66 0.31
CA LEU A 55 -17.49 1.85 -0.85
C LEU A 55 -17.71 2.75 -2.06
N GLY A 56 -16.96 2.52 -3.14
CA GLY A 56 -17.10 3.22 -4.42
C GLY A 56 -17.90 2.40 -5.43
N LYS A 57 -18.26 3.05 -6.56
CA LYS A 57 -19.02 2.43 -7.66
C LYS A 57 -18.11 1.89 -8.78
N SER A 58 -16.84 2.29 -8.80
CA SER A 58 -15.90 1.82 -9.81
C SER A 58 -15.28 0.46 -9.43
N ASN A 59 -14.57 -0.14 -10.38
CA ASN A 59 -13.79 -1.37 -10.13
C ASN A 59 -12.40 -1.09 -9.53
N TRP A 60 -12.16 0.11 -9.01
CA TRP A 60 -10.92 0.48 -8.35
C TRP A 60 -11.03 0.40 -6.83
N CYS A 61 -9.96 -0.08 -6.21
CA CYS A 61 -9.80 -0.07 -4.77
C CYS A 61 -8.45 0.58 -4.43
N ILE A 62 -8.47 1.56 -3.52
CA ILE A 62 -7.28 2.18 -2.97
C ILE A 62 -7.23 1.76 -1.51
N LEU A 63 -6.16 1.10 -1.10
CA LEU A 63 -6.08 0.63 0.27
C LEU A 63 -4.71 0.89 0.89
N GLU A 64 -4.77 1.27 2.16
CA GLU A 64 -3.62 1.32 3.05
C GLU A 64 -3.38 -0.06 3.63
N SER A 65 -2.13 -0.49 3.68
CA SER A 65 -1.75 -1.76 4.27
C SER A 65 -0.66 -1.58 5.31
N ASP A 66 -0.84 -2.21 6.45
CA ASP A 66 0.10 -2.16 7.56
C ASP A 66 1.13 -3.28 7.44
N GLU A 67 2.40 -2.92 7.56
CA GLU A 67 3.52 -3.85 7.57
C GLU A 67 3.81 -4.45 8.95
N SER A 68 3.18 -3.94 10.00
CA SER A 68 3.54 -4.23 11.40
C SER A 68 3.41 -5.71 11.78
N ASP A 69 2.46 -6.43 11.20
CA ASP A 69 2.20 -7.84 11.46
C ASP A 69 2.46 -8.77 10.27
N GLY A 70 2.94 -8.21 9.16
CA GLY A 70 3.21 -8.93 7.92
C GLY A 70 1.97 -9.28 7.09
N SER A 71 0.76 -8.93 7.53
CA SER A 71 -0.50 -9.21 6.81
C SER A 71 -0.57 -8.55 5.42
N PHE A 72 0.19 -7.48 5.22
CA PHE A 72 0.29 -6.80 3.91
C PHE A 72 0.82 -7.74 2.80
N LEU A 73 1.50 -8.82 3.15
CA LEU A 73 1.96 -9.83 2.20
C LEU A 73 0.83 -10.72 1.68
N ASP A 74 -0.33 -10.76 2.32
CA ASP A 74 -1.47 -11.58 1.90
C ASP A 74 -2.44 -10.83 0.99
N ILE A 75 -2.26 -9.51 0.85
CA ILE A 75 -3.11 -8.67 0.01
C ILE A 75 -2.73 -8.87 -1.47
N PRO A 76 -3.70 -9.14 -2.37
CA PRO A 76 -3.47 -9.10 -3.80
C PRO A 76 -3.11 -7.69 -4.25
N VAL A 77 -2.12 -7.56 -5.13
CA VAL A 77 -1.59 -6.25 -5.57
C VAL A 77 -1.70 -6.13 -7.08
N THR A 78 -2.26 -5.02 -7.58
CA THR A 78 -2.16 -4.60 -8.98
C THR A 78 -1.14 -3.49 -9.15
N TYR A 79 -1.22 -2.46 -8.31
CA TYR A 79 -0.25 -1.37 -8.20
C TYR A 79 0.20 -1.26 -6.75
N SER A 80 1.50 -1.18 -6.53
CA SER A 80 2.08 -1.01 -5.20
C SER A 80 2.73 0.35 -5.04
N ILE A 81 2.59 0.93 -3.86
CA ILE A 81 3.30 2.16 -3.48
C ILE A 81 3.99 1.89 -2.14
N VAL A 82 5.27 2.19 -2.06
CA VAL A 82 6.02 2.17 -0.79
C VAL A 82 6.60 3.55 -0.54
N THR A 83 6.14 4.18 0.53
CA THR A 83 6.49 5.57 0.88
C THR A 83 7.89 5.68 1.47
N ASN A 84 8.19 4.85 2.45
CA ASN A 84 9.48 4.77 3.16
C ASN A 84 9.56 3.47 3.97
N ILE A 85 10.75 3.14 4.43
CA ILE A 85 11.00 1.97 5.30
C ILE A 85 11.86 2.43 6.48
N ASP A 86 11.27 2.51 7.67
CA ASP A 86 11.96 2.87 8.89
C ASP A 86 12.02 1.70 9.89
N ALA A 87 12.90 1.81 10.88
CA ALA A 87 13.14 0.79 11.89
C ALA A 87 12.01 0.70 12.94
N GLU A 88 10.78 1.07 12.58
CA GLU A 88 9.60 0.88 13.41
C GLU A 88 9.05 -0.56 13.27
N HIS A 89 8.24 -0.98 14.25
CA HIS A 89 7.59 -2.30 14.27
C HIS A 89 8.57 -3.50 14.23
N LEU A 90 9.79 -3.31 14.77
CA LEU A 90 10.79 -4.39 14.84
C LEU A 90 10.39 -5.54 15.77
N ASP A 91 9.38 -5.36 16.61
CA ASP A 91 8.84 -6.43 17.47
C ASP A 91 8.40 -7.64 16.65
N TYR A 92 7.73 -7.41 15.52
CA TYR A 92 7.35 -8.47 14.58
C TYR A 92 8.49 -8.87 13.66
N HIS A 93 9.12 -7.91 13.00
CA HIS A 93 10.13 -8.18 11.97
C HIS A 93 11.51 -8.55 12.54
N LYS A 94 11.75 -8.33 13.86
CA LYS A 94 13.00 -8.65 14.60
C LYS A 94 14.26 -7.93 14.08
N SER A 95 14.25 -7.35 12.90
CA SER A 95 15.35 -6.55 12.34
C SER A 95 14.90 -5.77 11.10
N LEU A 96 15.59 -4.64 10.84
CA LEU A 96 15.38 -3.84 9.63
C LEU A 96 15.61 -4.65 8.34
N ASP A 97 16.56 -5.59 8.35
CA ASP A 97 16.82 -6.44 7.18
C ASP A 97 15.66 -7.40 6.86
N LYS A 98 14.99 -7.91 7.89
CA LYS A 98 13.78 -8.72 7.69
C LYS A 98 12.63 -7.88 7.17
N LEU A 99 12.44 -6.67 7.71
CA LEU A 99 11.45 -5.72 7.23
C LEU A 99 11.70 -5.38 5.76
N LYS A 100 12.93 -5.02 5.39
CA LYS A 100 13.33 -4.78 3.99
C LYS A 100 13.02 -5.97 3.08
N ARG A 101 13.30 -7.20 3.51
CA ARG A 101 12.95 -8.41 2.75
C ARG A 101 11.45 -8.58 2.56
N SER A 102 10.65 -8.23 3.56
CA SER A 102 9.18 -8.24 3.44
C SER A 102 8.70 -7.22 2.40
N PHE A 103 9.26 -6.01 2.37
CA PHE A 103 8.95 -5.02 1.33
C PHE A 103 9.37 -5.47 -0.07
N VAL A 104 10.53 -6.12 -0.22
CA VAL A 104 10.93 -6.71 -1.51
C VAL A 104 9.92 -7.78 -1.96
N LYS A 105 9.47 -8.64 -1.05
CA LYS A 105 8.42 -9.64 -1.37
C LYS A 105 7.12 -8.96 -1.77
N PHE A 106 6.70 -7.93 -1.05
CA PHE A 106 5.49 -7.15 -1.35
C PHE A 106 5.56 -6.52 -2.75
N LEU A 107 6.65 -5.80 -3.06
CA LEU A 107 6.84 -5.15 -4.36
C LEU A 107 6.88 -6.16 -5.51
N ASN A 108 7.52 -7.31 -5.32
CA ASN A 108 7.61 -8.39 -6.31
C ASN A 108 6.31 -9.18 -6.51
N LYS A 109 5.27 -8.92 -5.71
CA LYS A 109 3.91 -9.43 -5.97
C LYS A 109 3.17 -8.64 -7.05
N THR A 110 3.65 -7.45 -7.37
CA THR A 110 3.06 -6.62 -8.43
C THR A 110 3.21 -7.34 -9.77
N PRO A 111 2.11 -7.63 -10.47
CA PRO A 111 2.16 -8.39 -11.72
C PRO A 111 2.83 -7.58 -12.84
N SER A 112 3.24 -8.24 -13.91
CA SER A 112 3.92 -7.62 -15.05
C SER A 112 3.12 -6.51 -15.75
N PHE A 113 1.79 -6.56 -15.67
CA PHE A 113 0.91 -5.50 -16.19
C PHE A 113 0.66 -4.37 -15.17
N GLY A 114 1.08 -4.53 -13.92
CA GLY A 114 1.03 -3.50 -12.87
C GLY A 114 2.27 -2.61 -12.82
N LYS A 115 2.34 -1.77 -11.82
CA LYS A 115 3.50 -0.90 -11.56
C LYS A 115 3.76 -0.80 -10.06
N SER A 116 5.04 -0.75 -9.70
CA SER A 116 5.50 -0.43 -8.34
C SER A 116 6.07 0.98 -8.31
N PHE A 117 5.63 1.78 -7.37
CA PHE A 117 6.12 3.14 -7.12
C PHE A 117 6.86 3.16 -5.79
N ILE A 118 8.09 3.61 -5.80
CA ILE A 118 8.96 3.65 -4.63
C ILE A 118 9.62 5.01 -4.48
N CYS A 119 9.79 5.47 -3.24
CA CYS A 119 10.52 6.70 -2.94
C CYS A 119 12.02 6.41 -2.90
N ILE A 120 12.74 6.74 -3.98
CA ILE A 120 14.18 6.46 -4.10
C ILE A 120 15.04 7.36 -3.20
N ASP A 121 14.48 8.44 -2.66
CA ASP A 121 15.16 9.30 -1.70
C ASP A 121 15.25 8.66 -0.31
N ASP A 122 14.42 7.65 -0.03
CA ASP A 122 14.53 6.85 1.20
C ASP A 122 15.74 5.90 1.11
N PRO A 123 16.72 5.99 2.06
CA PRO A 123 17.93 5.17 2.00
C PRO A 123 17.67 3.67 2.11
N ALA A 124 16.65 3.27 2.86
CA ALA A 124 16.30 1.86 3.03
C ALA A 124 15.70 1.29 1.74
N ILE A 125 14.78 2.02 1.09
CA ILE A 125 14.23 1.67 -0.22
C ILE A 125 15.33 1.63 -1.28
N LYS A 126 16.19 2.65 -1.32
CA LYS A 126 17.33 2.70 -2.25
C LYS A 126 18.22 1.47 -2.13
N SER A 127 18.47 1.00 -0.89
CA SER A 127 19.31 -0.18 -0.64
C SER A 127 18.74 -1.50 -1.15
N ILE A 128 17.44 -1.57 -1.44
CA ILE A 128 16.75 -2.78 -1.92
C ILE A 128 16.24 -2.66 -3.36
N SER A 129 16.36 -1.48 -3.99
CA SER A 129 15.79 -1.20 -5.31
C SER A 129 16.27 -2.18 -6.40
N ASN A 130 17.52 -2.65 -6.33
CA ASN A 130 18.07 -3.64 -7.24
C ASN A 130 17.52 -5.07 -7.07
N LYS A 131 16.76 -5.33 -6.03
CA LYS A 131 16.13 -6.64 -5.74
C LYS A 131 14.65 -6.67 -6.17
N ILE A 132 14.13 -5.55 -6.65
CA ILE A 132 12.77 -5.43 -7.17
C ILE A 132 12.80 -5.81 -8.65
N LYS A 133 11.91 -6.73 -9.04
CA LYS A 133 11.84 -7.30 -10.41
C LYS A 133 10.77 -6.59 -11.22
#